data_8eabdc54c4a3f5ac3ed4006c7033eaa3
#
_entry.id   8eabdc54c4a3f5ac3ed4006c7033eaa3
#
_cell.length_a   1.000
_cell.length_b   1.000
_cell.length_c   1.000
_cell.angle_alpha   90.00
_cell.angle_beta   90.00
_cell.angle_gamma   90.00
#
_symmetry.space_group_name_H-M   'P 1'
#
loop_
_entity.id
_entity.type
_entity.pdbx_description
1 polymer ?
#
loop_
_entity_poly.entity_id
_entity_poly.type
_entity_poly.pdbx_seq_one_letter_code
_entity_poly.pdbx_strand_id
1 'polypeptide(L)'
;AHPMARELLRSVGRPVAAPSANQSGRISPTTAGHVAHSLGNAIGMILDGGPCGVGLESTVIDLTTDRVVMLRPGGITKEQVAEVLGTEVIMAETDDSAPKSPGMLTSHYAPGLPVRLDATAPDKAKYGHEILLGFGDCVTKGFDAVLWLSKSGDDREAAANLFARLHEADQKRFDGIAIAPIPDTGLGLAIN
;
A
#
# COMPACT_ATOMS: atom_id res chain seq x y z
N ALA A 1 12.69 -12.25 5.12
CA ALA A 1 11.74 -13.14 5.83
C ALA A 1 11.75 -12.79 7.33
N HIS A 2 10.58 -12.50 7.88
CA HIS A 2 10.44 -12.09 9.29
C HIS A 2 10.79 -13.24 10.26
N PRO A 3 11.64 -13.03 11.30
CA PRO A 3 12.11 -14.11 12.17
C PRO A 3 10.97 -14.86 12.88
N MET A 4 10.03 -14.12 13.47
CA MET A 4 8.88 -14.69 14.19
C MET A 4 7.96 -15.48 13.25
N ALA A 5 7.68 -15.00 12.03
CA ALA A 5 6.90 -15.74 11.05
C ALA A 5 7.59 -17.06 10.64
N ARG A 6 8.93 -17.04 10.48
CA ARG A 6 9.70 -18.25 10.18
C ARG A 6 9.63 -19.27 11.31
N GLU A 7 9.69 -18.82 12.56
CA GLU A 7 9.60 -19.70 13.71
C GLU A 7 8.20 -20.32 13.81
N LEU A 8 7.15 -19.51 13.60
CA LEU A 8 5.78 -20.02 13.54
C LEU A 8 5.63 -21.11 12.47
N LEU A 9 6.13 -20.85 11.24
CA LEU A 9 6.06 -21.82 10.13
C LEU A 9 6.81 -23.12 10.45
N ARG A 10 7.98 -23.03 11.10
CA ARG A 10 8.72 -24.22 11.55
C ARG A 10 7.93 -25.02 12.59
N SER A 11 7.34 -24.33 13.56
CA SER A 11 6.55 -24.94 14.63
C SER A 11 5.28 -25.61 14.12
N VAL A 12 4.62 -25.00 13.12
CA VAL A 12 3.42 -25.57 12.48
C VAL A 12 3.76 -26.78 11.61
N GLY A 13 4.93 -26.79 10.95
CA GLY A 13 5.41 -27.89 10.11
C GLY A 13 4.53 -28.19 8.88
N ARG A 14 3.67 -27.26 8.47
CA ARG A 14 2.75 -27.38 7.32
C ARG A 14 2.67 -26.08 6.57
N PRO A 15 2.29 -26.09 5.26
CA PRO A 15 1.97 -24.88 4.52
C PRO A 15 0.86 -24.07 5.21
N VAL A 16 1.02 -22.75 5.24
CA VAL A 16 0.06 -21.81 5.83
C VAL A 16 -0.34 -20.80 4.78
N ALA A 17 -1.65 -20.65 4.54
CA ALA A 17 -2.19 -19.56 3.76
C ALA A 17 -2.41 -18.35 4.67
N ALA A 18 -1.88 -17.20 4.26
CA ALA A 18 -1.90 -15.97 5.07
C ALA A 18 -2.30 -14.78 4.18
N PRO A 19 -3.61 -14.46 4.07
CA PRO A 19 -4.05 -13.22 3.44
C PRO A 19 -3.70 -12.02 4.32
N SER A 20 -3.91 -10.79 3.80
CA SER A 20 -3.82 -9.57 4.61
C SER A 20 -4.84 -9.63 5.76
N ALA A 21 -4.41 -9.22 6.96
CA ALA A 21 -5.23 -9.33 8.18
C ALA A 21 -6.11 -8.09 8.39
N ASN A 22 -6.98 -7.80 7.40
CA ASN A 22 -7.94 -6.69 7.40
C ASN A 22 -9.28 -7.13 6.80
N GLN A 23 -10.32 -6.31 6.96
CA GLN A 23 -11.57 -6.48 6.22
C GLN A 23 -11.32 -6.27 4.73
N SER A 24 -11.98 -7.07 3.88
CA SER A 24 -11.83 -6.99 2.41
C SER A 24 -12.09 -5.58 1.89
N GLY A 25 -11.24 -5.11 0.97
CA GLY A 25 -11.33 -3.78 0.37
C GLY A 25 -10.78 -2.63 1.23
N ARG A 26 -10.48 -2.87 2.52
CA ARG A 26 -9.94 -1.84 3.41
C ARG A 26 -8.42 -1.74 3.35
N ILE A 27 -7.86 -0.68 3.95
CA ILE A 27 -6.42 -0.44 4.05
C ILE A 27 -5.74 -1.64 4.71
N SER A 28 -4.65 -2.13 4.11
CA SER A 28 -3.84 -3.22 4.68
C SER A 28 -3.18 -2.80 6.00
N PRO A 29 -3.15 -3.68 7.01
CA PRO A 29 -2.52 -3.39 8.28
C PRO A 29 -0.99 -3.45 8.16
N THR A 30 -0.30 -2.53 8.81
CA THR A 30 1.17 -2.51 8.93
C THR A 30 1.66 -2.67 10.36
N THR A 31 0.74 -2.77 11.33
CA THR A 31 1.03 -3.00 12.75
C THR A 31 0.00 -3.95 13.36
N ALA A 32 0.36 -4.58 14.48
CA ALA A 32 -0.58 -5.39 15.27
C ALA A 32 -1.81 -4.58 15.73
N GLY A 33 -1.62 -3.28 16.02
CA GLY A 33 -2.71 -2.36 16.38
C GLY A 33 -3.73 -2.18 15.24
N HIS A 34 -3.28 -2.08 13.98
CA HIS A 34 -4.17 -2.02 12.82
C HIS A 34 -4.99 -3.32 12.67
N VAL A 35 -4.36 -4.48 12.88
CA VAL A 35 -5.05 -5.78 12.86
C VAL A 35 -6.10 -5.85 13.96
N ALA A 36 -5.74 -5.49 15.19
CA ALA A 36 -6.66 -5.49 16.33
C ALA A 36 -7.86 -4.54 16.09
N HIS A 37 -7.60 -3.37 15.50
CA HIS A 37 -8.67 -2.41 15.15
C HIS A 37 -9.60 -2.96 14.06
N SER A 38 -9.04 -3.60 13.02
CA SER A 38 -9.81 -4.08 11.86
C SER A 38 -10.59 -5.35 12.15
N LEU A 39 -9.98 -6.34 12.79
CA LEU A 39 -10.54 -7.67 13.00
C LEU A 39 -11.04 -7.92 14.43
N GLY A 40 -10.51 -7.18 15.41
CA GLY A 40 -10.97 -7.26 16.80
C GLY A 40 -11.09 -8.69 17.33
N ASN A 41 -12.29 -9.01 17.82
CA ASN A 41 -12.61 -10.32 18.40
C ASN A 41 -12.87 -11.44 17.36
N ALA A 42 -12.76 -11.14 16.06
CA ALA A 42 -12.93 -12.17 15.02
C ALA A 42 -11.75 -13.13 14.93
N ILE A 43 -10.61 -12.78 15.55
CA ILE A 43 -9.40 -13.60 15.60
C ILE A 43 -8.98 -13.87 17.03
N GLY A 44 -8.44 -15.07 17.29
CA GLY A 44 -8.09 -15.50 18.66
C GLY A 44 -6.74 -14.97 19.15
N MET A 45 -5.83 -14.60 18.25
CA MET A 45 -4.47 -14.20 18.61
C MET A 45 -3.83 -13.31 17.52
N ILE A 46 -3.01 -12.37 17.94
CA ILE A 46 -2.13 -11.57 17.09
C ILE A 46 -0.70 -11.76 17.59
N LEU A 47 0.21 -12.17 16.71
CA LEU A 47 1.64 -12.17 16.99
C LEU A 47 2.23 -10.84 16.55
N ASP A 48 2.60 -10.01 17.51
CA ASP A 48 3.20 -8.70 17.21
C ASP A 48 4.69 -8.85 16.91
N GLY A 49 5.04 -8.72 15.65
CA GLY A 49 6.41 -8.71 15.16
C GLY A 49 6.99 -7.30 14.95
N GLY A 50 6.28 -6.26 15.40
CA GLY A 50 6.59 -4.87 15.11
C GLY A 50 6.00 -4.39 13.77
N PRO A 51 6.27 -3.13 13.38
CA PRO A 51 5.75 -2.53 12.17
C PRO A 51 6.36 -3.19 10.91
N CYS A 52 5.60 -3.22 9.81
CA CYS A 52 6.07 -3.70 8.52
C CYS A 52 7.14 -2.77 7.94
N GLY A 53 8.31 -3.32 7.59
CA GLY A 53 9.43 -2.52 7.09
C GLY A 53 9.30 -2.09 5.61
N VAL A 54 8.44 -2.76 4.81
CA VAL A 54 8.23 -2.43 3.38
C VAL A 54 6.99 -1.56 3.19
N GLY A 55 5.94 -1.81 3.97
CA GLY A 55 4.71 -1.02 3.96
C GLY A 55 3.82 -1.17 2.71
N LEU A 56 4.24 -1.97 1.73
CA LEU A 56 3.50 -2.29 0.52
C LEU A 56 3.19 -3.79 0.46
N GLU A 57 2.27 -4.14 -0.41
CA GLU A 57 1.96 -5.54 -0.72
C GLU A 57 3.10 -6.22 -1.50
N SER A 58 3.05 -7.55 -1.61
CA SER A 58 3.99 -8.29 -2.43
C SER A 58 3.78 -8.01 -3.91
N THR A 59 4.88 -7.95 -4.67
CA THR A 59 4.85 -7.95 -6.13
C THR A 59 4.32 -9.29 -6.62
N VAL A 60 3.42 -9.27 -7.62
CA VAL A 60 2.86 -10.46 -8.26
C VAL A 60 3.22 -10.45 -9.74
N ILE A 61 3.86 -11.52 -10.19
CA ILE A 61 4.24 -11.69 -11.60
C ILE A 61 3.61 -12.96 -12.18
N ASP A 62 3.20 -12.90 -13.44
CA ASP A 62 2.74 -14.03 -14.23
C ASP A 62 3.88 -14.51 -15.15
N LEU A 63 4.27 -15.76 -14.99
CA LEU A 63 5.30 -16.45 -15.78
C LEU A 63 4.70 -17.59 -16.60
N THR A 64 3.38 -17.64 -16.76
CA THR A 64 2.69 -18.73 -17.47
C THR A 64 2.64 -18.52 -18.98
N THR A 65 3.08 -17.35 -19.46
CA THR A 65 3.16 -16.98 -20.88
C THR A 65 4.62 -16.75 -21.30
N ASP A 66 4.85 -16.57 -22.61
CA ASP A 66 6.18 -16.23 -23.14
C ASP A 66 6.70 -14.86 -22.71
N ARG A 67 5.85 -14.04 -22.13
CA ARG A 67 6.20 -12.73 -21.60
C ARG A 67 6.06 -12.69 -20.08
N VAL A 68 6.97 -12.00 -19.43
CA VAL A 68 6.87 -11.74 -17.99
C VAL A 68 5.90 -10.58 -17.77
N VAL A 69 4.79 -10.84 -17.09
CA VAL A 69 3.75 -9.84 -16.83
C VAL A 69 3.69 -9.54 -15.34
N MET A 70 3.85 -8.28 -14.96
CA MET A 70 3.61 -7.82 -13.60
C MET A 70 2.11 -7.58 -13.41
N LEU A 71 1.47 -8.43 -12.61
CA LEU A 71 0.03 -8.34 -12.30
C LEU A 71 -0.25 -7.31 -11.21
N ARG A 72 0.67 -7.15 -10.26
CA ARG A 72 0.59 -6.17 -9.19
C ARG A 72 1.98 -5.64 -8.85
N PRO A 73 2.21 -4.32 -8.94
CA PRO A 73 3.41 -3.71 -8.38
C PRO A 73 3.39 -3.83 -6.85
N GLY A 74 4.57 -3.91 -6.24
CA GLY A 74 4.72 -4.07 -4.80
C GLY A 74 6.14 -3.78 -4.35
N GLY A 75 6.56 -4.37 -3.22
CA GLY A 75 7.86 -4.11 -2.60
C GLY A 75 9.10 -4.49 -3.44
N ILE A 76 8.92 -5.26 -4.51
CA ILE A 76 9.98 -5.54 -5.52
C ILE A 76 9.58 -4.82 -6.80
N THR A 77 10.45 -3.94 -7.30
CA THR A 77 10.12 -3.10 -8.46
C THR A 77 10.22 -3.88 -9.78
N LYS A 78 9.58 -3.31 -10.82
CA LYS A 78 9.61 -3.84 -12.18
C LYS A 78 11.05 -3.98 -12.70
N GLU A 79 11.87 -2.97 -12.43
CA GLU A 79 13.27 -2.91 -12.84
C GLU A 79 14.10 -4.03 -12.18
N GLN A 80 13.89 -4.27 -10.87
CA GLN A 80 14.56 -5.36 -10.14
C GLN A 80 14.18 -6.74 -10.68
N VAL A 81 12.91 -6.94 -11.04
CA VAL A 81 12.46 -8.19 -11.67
C VAL A 81 13.11 -8.35 -13.05
N ALA A 82 13.11 -7.29 -13.88
CA ALA A 82 13.74 -7.31 -15.20
C ALA A 82 15.23 -7.60 -15.14
N GLU A 83 15.93 -7.00 -14.18
CA GLU A 83 17.38 -7.23 -13.96
C GLU A 83 17.68 -8.71 -13.65
N VAL A 84 16.89 -9.32 -12.73
CA VAL A 84 17.11 -10.73 -12.33
C VAL A 84 16.79 -11.71 -13.47
N LEU A 85 15.73 -11.42 -14.24
CA LEU A 85 15.27 -12.31 -15.31
C LEU A 85 16.00 -12.07 -16.64
N GLY A 86 16.71 -10.95 -16.79
CA GLY A 86 17.39 -10.57 -18.05
C GLY A 86 16.42 -10.30 -19.20
N THR A 87 15.16 -9.94 -18.92
CA THR A 87 14.14 -9.72 -19.94
C THR A 87 13.20 -8.56 -19.52
N GLU A 88 12.49 -8.02 -20.51
CA GLU A 88 11.50 -6.99 -20.25
C GLU A 88 10.34 -7.54 -19.43
N VAL A 89 9.87 -6.75 -18.47
CA VAL A 89 8.64 -7.00 -17.70
C VAL A 89 7.57 -6.01 -18.14
N ILE A 90 6.43 -6.49 -18.57
CA ILE A 90 5.29 -5.64 -18.96
C ILE A 90 4.28 -5.52 -17.82
N MET A 91 3.59 -4.40 -17.72
CA MET A 91 2.48 -4.24 -16.77
C MET A 91 1.24 -4.93 -17.34
N ALA A 92 0.49 -5.61 -16.48
CA ALA A 92 -0.83 -6.12 -16.87
C ALA A 92 -1.77 -4.96 -17.20
N GLU A 93 -2.60 -5.15 -18.22
CA GLU A 93 -3.75 -4.27 -18.43
C GLU A 93 -4.78 -4.53 -17.31
N THR A 94 -5.37 -3.46 -16.79
CA THR A 94 -6.41 -3.57 -15.78
C THR A 94 -7.72 -4.04 -16.44
N ASP A 95 -8.19 -5.21 -16.06
CA ASP A 95 -9.50 -5.73 -16.45
C ASP A 95 -10.30 -6.05 -15.18
N ASP A 96 -11.24 -5.16 -14.84
CA ASP A 96 -12.08 -5.30 -13.66
C ASP A 96 -13.03 -6.52 -13.75
N SER A 97 -13.26 -7.06 -14.96
CA SER A 97 -14.17 -8.20 -15.18
C SER A 97 -13.54 -9.55 -14.83
N ALA A 98 -12.21 -9.64 -14.82
CA ALA A 98 -11.48 -10.87 -14.56
C ALA A 98 -10.13 -10.62 -13.85
N PRO A 99 -10.15 -10.20 -12.57
CA PRO A 99 -8.91 -9.91 -11.84
C PRO A 99 -8.07 -11.19 -11.66
N LYS A 100 -6.84 -11.19 -12.16
CA LYS A 100 -5.91 -12.32 -12.07
C LYS A 100 -5.13 -12.38 -10.76
N SER A 101 -5.16 -11.30 -9.96
CA SER A 101 -4.52 -11.25 -8.64
C SER A 101 -5.30 -10.36 -7.67
N PRO A 102 -5.17 -10.58 -6.34
CA PRO A 102 -5.67 -9.62 -5.35
C PRO A 102 -5.05 -8.23 -5.57
N GLY A 103 -5.86 -7.18 -5.44
CA GLY A 103 -5.41 -5.79 -5.61
C GLY A 103 -5.54 -5.24 -7.04
N MET A 104 -6.06 -6.03 -8.01
CA MET A 104 -6.36 -5.54 -9.37
C MET A 104 -7.74 -4.87 -9.48
N LEU A 105 -8.56 -4.89 -8.44
CA LEU A 105 -9.85 -4.23 -8.44
C LEU A 105 -9.69 -2.71 -8.33
N THR A 106 -10.49 -1.95 -9.04
CA THR A 106 -10.51 -0.47 -9.04
C THR A 106 -10.68 0.14 -7.65
N SER A 107 -11.34 -0.56 -6.72
CA SER A 107 -11.48 -0.17 -5.32
C SER A 107 -10.90 -1.27 -4.42
N HIS A 108 -9.62 -1.14 -4.10
CA HIS A 108 -8.92 -2.02 -3.16
C HIS A 108 -8.01 -1.15 -2.27
N TYR A 109 -7.75 -1.59 -1.04
CA TYR A 109 -6.95 -0.81 -0.05
C TYR A 109 -7.55 0.56 0.30
N ALA A 110 -8.85 0.75 0.08
CA ALA A 110 -9.49 2.05 0.20
C ALA A 110 -9.70 2.44 1.67
N PRO A 111 -9.34 3.68 2.07
CA PRO A 111 -9.81 4.28 3.32
C PRO A 111 -11.32 4.53 3.28
N GLY A 112 -11.91 4.90 4.40
CA GLY A 112 -13.31 5.32 4.48
C GLY A 112 -13.55 6.68 3.85
N LEU A 113 -12.53 7.55 3.87
CA LEU A 113 -12.55 8.87 3.23
C LEU A 113 -12.17 8.77 1.74
N PRO A 114 -12.73 9.67 0.89
CA PRO A 114 -12.30 9.76 -0.50
C PRO A 114 -10.83 10.17 -0.61
N VAL A 115 -10.11 9.55 -1.54
CA VAL A 115 -8.71 9.84 -1.83
C VAL A 115 -8.59 10.48 -3.21
N ARG A 116 -7.71 11.47 -3.35
CA ARG A 116 -7.28 11.98 -4.65
C ARG A 116 -5.76 12.00 -4.73
N LEU A 117 -5.25 11.60 -5.87
CA LEU A 117 -3.83 11.59 -6.19
C LEU A 117 -3.40 12.92 -6.83
N ASP A 118 -2.09 13.11 -6.98
CA ASP A 118 -1.46 14.24 -7.67
C ASP A 118 -1.92 15.62 -7.16
N ALA A 119 -2.13 15.72 -5.86
CA ALA A 119 -2.62 16.92 -5.22
C ALA A 119 -1.54 17.98 -5.09
N THR A 120 -1.66 19.06 -5.87
CA THR A 120 -0.76 20.23 -5.82
C THR A 120 -1.35 21.41 -5.04
N ALA A 121 -2.62 21.36 -4.68
CA ALA A 121 -3.34 22.35 -3.88
C ALA A 121 -4.56 21.70 -3.20
N PRO A 122 -5.09 22.25 -2.08
CA PRO A 122 -6.33 21.79 -1.50
C PRO A 122 -7.54 22.06 -2.39
N ASP A 123 -8.51 21.15 -2.40
CA ASP A 123 -9.81 21.32 -3.08
C ASP A 123 -10.89 21.66 -2.04
N LYS A 124 -10.88 22.90 -1.57
CA LYS A 124 -11.81 23.39 -0.55
C LYS A 124 -13.27 23.46 -1.01
N ALA A 125 -13.52 23.42 -2.32
CA ALA A 125 -14.87 23.41 -2.87
C ALA A 125 -15.52 22.04 -2.72
N LYS A 126 -14.73 20.97 -2.84
CA LYS A 126 -15.19 19.60 -2.75
C LYS A 126 -15.00 19.01 -1.34
N TYR A 127 -13.90 19.36 -0.67
CA TYR A 127 -13.54 18.86 0.64
C TYR A 127 -13.32 20.04 1.58
N GLY A 128 -14.23 20.24 2.55
CA GLY A 128 -14.14 21.32 3.54
C GLY A 128 -12.85 21.23 4.35
N HIS A 129 -12.56 20.05 4.86
CA HIS A 129 -11.34 19.71 5.64
C HIS A 129 -10.55 18.61 4.95
N GLU A 130 -9.39 18.92 4.40
CA GLU A 130 -8.56 18.00 3.65
C GLU A 130 -7.19 17.82 4.28
N ILE A 131 -6.79 16.55 4.48
CA ILE A 131 -5.45 16.18 4.94
C ILE A 131 -4.56 15.80 3.77
N LEU A 132 -3.31 16.29 3.76
CA LEU A 132 -2.30 15.95 2.75
C LEU A 132 -1.38 14.84 3.25
N LEU A 133 -1.18 13.81 2.44
CA LEU A 133 -0.03 12.91 2.54
C LEU A 133 1.08 13.47 1.65
N GLY A 134 2.09 14.07 2.28
CA GLY A 134 3.15 14.83 1.61
C GLY A 134 4.31 13.95 1.14
N PHE A 135 4.90 14.29 -0.02
CA PHE A 135 6.08 13.65 -0.56
C PHE A 135 7.05 14.70 -1.13
N GLY A 136 8.32 14.62 -0.77
CA GLY A 136 9.36 15.52 -1.24
C GLY A 136 9.04 16.99 -0.98
N ASP A 137 9.37 17.83 -1.95
CA ASP A 137 9.13 19.28 -1.88
C ASP A 137 7.74 19.67 -2.41
N CYS A 138 6.69 19.11 -1.77
CA CYS A 138 5.30 19.37 -2.14
C CYS A 138 4.72 20.63 -1.49
N VAL A 139 3.68 21.19 -2.11
CA VAL A 139 2.92 22.33 -1.55
C VAL A 139 2.05 21.87 -0.39
N THR A 140 2.30 22.41 0.80
CA THR A 140 1.52 22.08 2.02
C THR A 140 0.53 23.16 2.43
N LYS A 141 0.68 24.38 1.88
CA LYS A 141 -0.14 25.53 2.25
C LYS A 141 -1.61 25.35 1.88
N GLY A 142 -2.49 25.57 2.86
CA GLY A 142 -3.93 25.54 2.69
C GLY A 142 -4.60 24.19 3.01
N PHE A 143 -3.83 23.12 3.19
CA PHE A 143 -4.33 21.88 3.77
C PHE A 143 -4.54 22.02 5.28
N ASP A 144 -5.51 21.29 5.85
CA ASP A 144 -5.83 21.37 7.26
C ASP A 144 -4.83 20.61 8.13
N ALA A 145 -4.20 19.58 7.59
CA ALA A 145 -3.11 18.83 8.20
C ALA A 145 -2.19 18.24 7.13
N VAL A 146 -0.98 17.89 7.54
CA VAL A 146 0.00 17.21 6.67
C VAL A 146 0.61 16.04 7.43
N LEU A 147 0.52 14.86 6.83
CA LEU A 147 1.29 13.68 7.22
C LEU A 147 2.31 13.39 6.13
N TRP A 148 3.54 13.14 6.51
CA TRP A 148 4.58 12.89 5.51
C TRP A 148 4.71 11.41 5.21
N LEU A 149 4.66 11.08 3.93
CA LEU A 149 5.13 9.81 3.41
C LEU A 149 6.65 9.78 3.42
N SER A 150 7.27 10.80 2.81
CA SER A 150 8.70 11.09 2.89
C SER A 150 8.94 12.58 2.68
N LYS A 151 9.66 13.24 3.59
CA LYS A 151 10.07 14.65 3.41
C LYS A 151 11.23 14.81 2.44
N SER A 152 12.08 13.80 2.36
CA SER A 152 13.24 13.79 1.47
C SER A 152 12.92 13.38 0.03
N GLY A 153 11.70 12.89 -0.24
CA GLY A 153 11.34 12.30 -1.52
C GLY A 153 11.92 10.89 -1.71
N ASP A 154 12.17 10.17 -0.62
CA ASP A 154 12.64 8.79 -0.66
C ASP A 154 11.44 7.84 -0.83
N ASP A 155 11.44 7.09 -1.94
CA ASP A 155 10.35 6.17 -2.31
C ASP A 155 10.21 5.00 -1.32
N ARG A 156 11.32 4.55 -0.70
CA ARG A 156 11.29 3.47 0.29
C ARG A 156 10.66 3.93 1.59
N GLU A 157 11.01 5.14 2.03
CA GLU A 157 10.39 5.76 3.20
C GLU A 157 8.89 5.97 2.94
N ALA A 158 8.54 6.48 1.76
CA ALA A 158 7.14 6.70 1.38
C ALA A 158 6.36 5.39 1.34
N ALA A 159 6.90 4.34 0.74
CA ALA A 159 6.31 3.00 0.71
C ALA A 159 6.08 2.44 2.12
N ALA A 160 7.09 2.52 2.99
CA ALA A 160 7.00 2.04 4.37
C ALA A 160 5.93 2.77 5.19
N ASN A 161 5.70 4.05 4.88
CA ASN A 161 4.77 4.91 5.59
C ASN A 161 3.34 4.89 5.01
N LEU A 162 3.13 4.48 3.76
CA LEU A 162 1.87 4.66 3.02
C LEU A 162 0.64 4.20 3.83
N PHE A 163 0.52 2.93 4.11
CA PHE A 163 -0.66 2.40 4.80
C PHE A 163 -0.77 2.90 6.25
N ALA A 164 0.36 3.11 6.95
CA ALA A 164 0.33 3.70 8.29
C ALA A 164 -0.24 5.13 8.26
N ARG A 165 0.16 5.96 7.30
CA ARG A 165 -0.35 7.32 7.13
C ARG A 165 -1.78 7.36 6.62
N LEU A 166 -2.18 6.42 5.77
CA LEU A 166 -3.58 6.27 5.37
C LEU A 166 -4.47 5.92 6.58
N HIS A 167 -4.06 4.98 7.44
CA HIS A 167 -4.79 4.69 8.68
C HIS A 167 -4.86 5.90 9.62
N GLU A 168 -3.78 6.70 9.73
CA GLU A 168 -3.75 7.90 10.54
C GLU A 168 -4.63 9.02 9.96
N ALA A 169 -4.68 9.14 8.63
CA ALA A 169 -5.47 10.15 7.92
C ALA A 169 -6.96 9.82 7.89
N ASP A 170 -7.33 8.53 7.89
CA ASP A 170 -8.72 8.07 7.78
C ASP A 170 -9.52 8.31 9.07
N GLN A 171 -9.64 9.57 9.47
CA GLN A 171 -10.33 10.03 10.67
C GLN A 171 -11.52 10.90 10.31
N LYS A 172 -12.60 10.80 11.07
CA LYS A 172 -13.86 11.53 10.88
C LYS A 172 -13.74 13.07 10.88
N ARG A 173 -12.61 13.63 11.29
CA ARG A 173 -12.37 15.09 11.30
C ARG A 173 -11.99 15.67 9.94
N PHE A 174 -11.71 14.82 8.95
CA PHE A 174 -11.41 15.21 7.58
C PHE A 174 -12.51 14.75 6.64
N ASP A 175 -12.66 15.44 5.50
CA ASP A 175 -13.64 15.13 4.45
C ASP A 175 -12.97 14.44 3.25
N GLY A 176 -11.64 14.49 3.17
CA GLY A 176 -10.86 13.87 2.12
C GLY A 176 -9.38 13.76 2.44
N ILE A 177 -8.72 12.84 1.73
CA ILE A 177 -7.28 12.62 1.78
C ILE A 177 -6.70 12.99 0.42
N ALA A 178 -5.77 13.93 0.42
CA ALA A 178 -4.98 14.30 -0.75
C ALA A 178 -3.61 13.63 -0.68
N ILE A 179 -3.10 13.10 -1.78
CA ILE A 179 -1.74 12.56 -1.88
C ILE A 179 -0.94 13.43 -2.85
N ALA A 180 0.21 13.92 -2.40
CA ALA A 180 1.12 14.69 -3.24
C ALA A 180 1.61 13.85 -4.43
N PRO A 181 2.01 14.47 -5.56
CA PRO A 181 2.57 13.74 -6.69
C PRO A 181 3.76 12.89 -6.31
N ILE A 182 3.74 11.62 -6.71
CA ILE A 182 4.82 10.64 -6.52
C ILE A 182 5.21 10.13 -7.91
N PRO A 183 6.52 10.01 -8.25
CA PRO A 183 6.94 9.54 -9.56
C PRO A 183 6.41 8.13 -9.89
N ASP A 184 5.93 7.91 -11.12
CA ASP A 184 5.44 6.62 -11.63
C ASP A 184 6.58 5.68 -12.04
N THR A 185 7.62 5.58 -11.21
CA THR A 185 8.80 4.71 -11.43
C THR A 185 9.20 4.03 -10.12
N GLY A 186 9.90 2.92 -10.22
CA GLY A 186 10.37 2.21 -9.05
C GLY A 186 9.23 1.80 -8.11
N LEU A 187 9.38 2.12 -6.81
CA LEU A 187 8.32 1.88 -5.81
C LEU A 187 7.12 2.81 -5.97
N GLY A 188 7.27 3.94 -6.65
CA GLY A 188 6.17 4.87 -6.90
C GLY A 188 5.02 4.22 -7.68
N LEU A 189 5.30 3.28 -8.60
CA LEU A 189 4.28 2.47 -9.28
C LEU A 189 3.38 1.66 -8.32
N ALA A 190 3.89 1.32 -7.14
CA ALA A 190 3.13 0.56 -6.15
C ALA A 190 2.50 1.45 -5.07
N ILE A 191 2.89 2.72 -5.00
CA ILE A 191 2.34 3.72 -4.09
C ILE A 191 1.13 4.41 -4.72
N ASN A 192 1.19 4.73 -6.03
CA ASN A 192 0.11 5.30 -6.84
C ASN A 192 -0.93 4.24 -7.22
#